data_0e6f56928d05e1e4fd5485393fadfa82
#
_entry.id   0e6f56928d05e1e4fd5485393fadfa82
#
_cell.length_a   1.000
_cell.length_b   1.000
_cell.length_c   1.000
_cell.angle_alpha   90.00
_cell.angle_beta   90.00
_cell.angle_gamma   90.00
#
_symmetry.space_group_name_H-M   'P 1'
#
loop_
_entity.id
_entity.type
_entity.pdbx_description
1 polymer ?
#
loop_
_entity_poly.entity_id
_entity_poly.type
_entity_poly.pdbx_seq_one_letter_code
_entity_poly.pdbx_strand_id
1 'polypeptide(L)'
;DMKKILLSLLLVVTLAIPLPAFAETTGAESQTGAEAQTEAPSGTSADSEKWTSEDFTYTDMSKTIYGCDYTRTVNIEGKAISGFSAKGEAKFAKNKKLVLPSKDDKGNTLVGVASNAFQKKGVESVTFPSGMLASYNDTVTHKITRRGNFVIAEGAFEGNNLTNVNLPDGVLAVLPNAFMNNKIKTVTLPRTVWWLETQAFSNNQISKVNFPLTTYFQLEMHGMTFANNKIKSV
;
A
#
# COMPACT_ATOMS: atom_id res chain seq x y z
N ASP A 1 -24.10 -36.78 39.72
CA ASP A 1 -24.84 -35.51 39.66
C ASP A 1 -23.95 -34.38 39.21
N MET A 2 -24.01 -34.22 37.92
CA MET A 2 -23.25 -33.13 37.26
C MET A 2 -24.16 -31.95 37.12
N LYS A 3 -23.87 -30.86 37.81
CA LYS A 3 -24.29 -29.47 37.44
C LYS A 3 -23.59 -28.45 38.35
N LYS A 4 -22.45 -27.98 37.97
CA LYS A 4 -21.99 -26.64 38.35
C LYS A 4 -21.27 -26.04 37.14
N ILE A 5 -22.03 -25.44 36.26
CA ILE A 5 -21.52 -24.58 35.19
C ILE A 5 -21.15 -23.27 35.83
N LEU A 6 -19.85 -22.96 35.75
CA LEU A 6 -19.29 -21.71 36.23
C LEU A 6 -19.65 -20.60 35.23
N LEU A 7 -20.50 -19.70 35.65
CA LEU A 7 -20.87 -18.48 34.90
C LEU A 7 -19.73 -17.47 35.05
N SER A 8 -18.87 -17.35 34.05
CA SER A 8 -17.85 -16.32 34.01
C SER A 8 -18.49 -15.04 33.47
N LEU A 9 -18.67 -14.08 34.37
CA LEU A 9 -19.21 -12.75 34.07
C LEU A 9 -18.13 -11.92 33.41
N LEU A 10 -18.23 -11.74 32.08
CA LEU A 10 -17.35 -10.81 31.34
C LEU A 10 -17.88 -9.38 31.50
N LEU A 11 -17.25 -8.62 32.38
CA LEU A 11 -17.54 -7.21 32.57
C LEU A 11 -16.95 -6.41 31.39
N VAL A 12 -17.79 -6.02 30.45
CA VAL A 12 -17.41 -5.10 29.36
C VAL A 12 -17.53 -3.67 29.91
N VAL A 13 -16.39 -3.08 30.21
CA VAL A 13 -16.33 -1.62 30.51
C VAL A 13 -16.29 -0.87 29.19
N THR A 14 -17.41 -0.31 28.78
CA THR A 14 -17.47 0.65 27.67
C THR A 14 -17.04 2.02 28.18
N LEU A 15 -15.81 2.39 27.86
CA LEU A 15 -15.34 3.76 28.06
C LEU A 15 -15.83 4.61 26.87
N ALA A 16 -16.84 5.42 27.08
CA ALA A 16 -17.29 6.42 26.13
C ALA A 16 -16.31 7.61 26.15
N ILE A 17 -15.56 7.78 25.08
CA ILE A 17 -14.73 8.97 24.84
C ILE A 17 -15.58 9.95 24.04
N PRO A 18 -15.83 11.19 24.51
CA PRO A 18 -16.56 12.18 23.74
C PRO A 18 -15.71 12.70 22.57
N LEU A 19 -16.31 12.74 21.38
CA LEU A 19 -15.75 13.40 20.20
C LEU A 19 -15.74 14.93 20.42
N PRO A 20 -14.67 15.64 20.05
CA PRO A 20 -14.69 17.08 20.03
C PRO A 20 -15.57 17.58 18.87
N ALA A 21 -16.47 18.51 19.19
CA ALA A 21 -17.32 19.19 18.23
C ALA A 21 -16.48 20.09 17.32
N PHE A 22 -16.70 19.98 16.02
CA PHE A 22 -16.20 20.96 15.05
C PHE A 22 -17.05 22.23 15.16
N ALA A 23 -16.39 23.34 15.52
CA ALA A 23 -16.99 24.66 15.44
C ALA A 23 -16.82 25.22 14.02
N GLU A 24 -17.95 25.51 13.38
CA GLU A 24 -17.98 26.34 12.18
C GLU A 24 -17.69 27.79 12.56
N THR A 25 -16.68 28.41 11.94
CA THR A 25 -16.54 29.86 11.95
C THR A 25 -16.68 30.39 10.54
N THR A 26 -17.82 30.99 10.30
CA THR A 26 -18.06 31.97 9.22
C THR A 26 -17.51 33.33 9.65
N GLY A 27 -16.88 34.06 8.74
CA GLY A 27 -16.54 35.46 8.93
C GLY A 27 -15.51 35.98 7.95
N ALA A 28 -16.00 36.75 7.00
CA ALA A 28 -15.21 37.53 6.05
C ALA A 28 -14.57 38.75 6.75
N GLU A 29 -13.43 39.22 6.28
CA GLU A 29 -13.25 40.56 5.71
C GLU A 29 -11.80 40.84 5.33
N SER A 30 -11.69 41.59 4.26
CA SER A 30 -10.55 42.07 3.52
C SER A 30 -9.62 43.00 4.33
N GLN A 31 -8.33 43.02 3.96
CA GLN A 31 -7.64 44.29 3.68
C GLN A 31 -6.32 44.10 2.92
N THR A 32 -6.13 44.96 2.00
CA THR A 32 -5.10 45.26 1.04
C THR A 32 -3.72 45.56 1.67
N GLY A 33 -2.66 45.06 1.05
CA GLY A 33 -1.29 45.50 1.26
C GLY A 33 -0.40 45.05 0.11
N ALA A 34 -0.18 45.93 -0.86
CA ALA A 34 0.73 45.71 -1.97
C ALA A 34 2.16 45.95 -1.50
N GLU A 35 3.04 44.94 -1.55
CA GLU A 35 4.47 45.15 -1.61
C GLU A 35 5.05 44.41 -2.80
N ALA A 36 5.81 45.17 -3.58
CA ALA A 36 6.47 44.73 -4.80
C ALA A 36 7.54 43.68 -4.46
N GLN A 37 7.39 42.49 -5.04
CA GLN A 37 8.47 41.51 -5.06
C GLN A 37 9.16 41.56 -6.42
N THR A 38 10.43 41.92 -6.38
CA THR A 38 11.39 41.82 -7.46
C THR A 38 11.42 40.42 -8.04
N GLU A 39 11.16 40.32 -9.34
CA GLU A 39 11.34 39.10 -10.12
C GLU A 39 12.79 38.63 -10.04
N ALA A 40 13.01 37.46 -9.45
CA ALA A 40 14.23 36.69 -9.61
C ALA A 40 14.18 35.97 -10.97
N PRO A 41 15.33 35.78 -11.66
CA PRO A 41 15.33 35.21 -13.00
C PRO A 41 14.76 33.81 -12.99
N SER A 42 13.87 33.54 -13.92
CA SER A 42 13.28 32.23 -14.20
C SER A 42 14.38 31.25 -14.60
N GLY A 43 14.96 30.59 -13.59
CA GLY A 43 15.66 29.34 -13.83
C GLY A 43 14.62 28.35 -14.32
N THR A 44 14.82 27.83 -15.52
CA THR A 44 14.09 26.67 -16.03
C THR A 44 14.19 25.55 -15.00
N SER A 45 13.19 25.46 -14.10
CA SER A 45 13.03 24.29 -13.28
C SER A 45 12.88 23.13 -14.25
N ALA A 46 13.79 22.18 -14.20
CA ALA A 46 13.57 20.87 -14.74
C ALA A 46 12.29 20.35 -14.06
N ASP A 47 11.16 20.58 -14.71
CA ASP A 47 9.91 19.97 -14.42
C ASP A 47 10.19 18.47 -14.54
N SER A 48 10.48 17.83 -13.41
CA SER A 48 10.67 16.39 -13.35
C SER A 48 9.35 15.83 -13.82
N GLU A 49 9.31 15.42 -15.09
CA GLU A 49 8.10 15.02 -15.80
C GLU A 49 7.27 14.13 -14.87
N LYS A 50 6.15 14.67 -14.41
CA LYS A 50 5.24 13.96 -13.50
C LYS A 50 4.81 12.65 -14.11
N TRP A 51 4.91 11.54 -13.39
CA TRP A 51 4.41 10.25 -13.82
C TRP A 51 2.90 10.31 -14.11
N THR A 52 2.50 9.74 -15.24
CA THR A 52 1.10 9.66 -15.69
C THR A 52 0.75 8.21 -16.05
N SER A 53 -0.54 7.93 -16.26
CA SER A 53 -0.98 6.59 -16.69
C SER A 53 -0.38 6.17 -18.03
N GLU A 54 -0.08 7.10 -18.93
CA GLU A 54 0.52 6.81 -20.24
C GLU A 54 1.98 6.30 -20.17
N ASP A 55 2.64 6.48 -19.02
CA ASP A 55 4.01 6.02 -18.81
C ASP A 55 4.08 4.50 -18.53
N PHE A 56 2.93 3.83 -18.41
CA PHE A 56 2.84 2.44 -18.01
C PHE A 56 2.11 1.59 -19.04
N THR A 57 2.36 0.30 -18.97
CA THR A 57 1.56 -0.74 -19.64
C THR A 57 0.67 -1.44 -18.63
N TYR A 58 -0.42 -2.04 -19.08
CA TYR A 58 -1.43 -2.65 -18.24
C TYR A 58 -1.82 -4.04 -18.74
N THR A 59 -2.20 -4.90 -17.81
CA THR A 59 -2.72 -6.24 -18.09
C THR A 59 -3.93 -6.52 -17.22
N ASP A 60 -4.71 -7.52 -17.59
CA ASP A 60 -5.74 -8.05 -16.70
C ASP A 60 -5.07 -8.85 -15.57
N MET A 61 -5.58 -8.68 -14.36
CA MET A 61 -5.18 -9.43 -13.18
C MET A 61 -6.39 -10.14 -12.62
N SER A 62 -6.24 -11.43 -12.35
CA SER A 62 -7.18 -12.21 -11.57
C SER A 62 -6.38 -12.98 -10.52
N LYS A 63 -6.64 -12.69 -9.24
CA LYS A 63 -5.97 -13.31 -8.10
C LYS A 63 -6.99 -13.71 -7.05
N THR A 64 -6.92 -14.96 -6.60
CA THR A 64 -7.66 -15.43 -5.44
C THR A 64 -6.70 -15.56 -4.26
N ILE A 65 -7.01 -14.88 -3.17
CA ILE A 65 -6.24 -14.90 -1.93
C ILE A 65 -7.05 -15.71 -0.91
N TYR A 66 -6.43 -16.74 -0.35
CA TYR A 66 -7.06 -17.68 0.58
C TYR A 66 -6.57 -17.41 2.00
N GLY A 67 -7.48 -17.34 3.01
CA GLY A 67 -7.13 -17.37 4.42
C GLY A 67 -6.47 -18.68 4.83
N CYS A 68 -5.59 -18.61 5.83
CA CYS A 68 -4.90 -19.81 6.33
C CYS A 68 -5.87 -20.89 6.82
N ASP A 69 -7.08 -20.52 7.19
CA ASP A 69 -8.17 -21.41 7.56
C ASP A 69 -9.05 -21.84 6.37
N TYR A 70 -8.76 -21.35 5.15
CA TYR A 70 -9.53 -21.56 3.92
C TYR A 70 -11.01 -21.13 3.99
N THR A 71 -11.45 -20.51 5.09
CA THR A 71 -12.83 -20.05 5.25
C THR A 71 -13.06 -18.69 4.62
N ARG A 72 -11.99 -17.93 4.40
CA ARG A 72 -12.04 -16.61 3.79
C ARG A 72 -11.27 -16.60 2.50
N THR A 73 -11.94 -16.19 1.43
CA THR A 73 -11.32 -15.97 0.13
C THR A 73 -11.59 -14.56 -0.35
N VAL A 74 -10.60 -13.99 -1.04
CA VAL A 74 -10.75 -12.69 -1.67
C VAL A 74 -10.34 -12.83 -3.12
N ASN A 75 -11.29 -12.57 -4.02
CA ASN A 75 -11.01 -12.47 -5.44
C ASN A 75 -10.70 -11.01 -5.78
N ILE A 76 -9.61 -10.79 -6.47
CA ILE A 76 -9.19 -9.50 -6.99
C ILE A 76 -9.13 -9.62 -8.51
N GLU A 77 -9.98 -8.85 -9.16
CA GLU A 77 -10.07 -8.82 -10.62
C GLU A 77 -10.05 -7.38 -11.11
N GLY A 78 -9.33 -7.11 -12.18
CA GLY A 78 -9.25 -5.79 -12.77
C GLY A 78 -7.93 -5.54 -13.51
N LYS A 79 -7.64 -4.27 -13.81
CA LYS A 79 -6.40 -3.87 -14.47
C LYS A 79 -5.27 -3.70 -13.47
N ALA A 80 -4.08 -4.16 -13.83
CA ALA A 80 -2.86 -4.00 -13.06
C ALA A 80 -1.73 -3.43 -13.93
N ILE A 81 -0.80 -2.72 -13.31
CA ILE A 81 0.39 -2.21 -13.98
C ILE A 81 1.31 -3.40 -14.32
N SER A 82 1.68 -3.55 -15.59
CA SER A 82 2.52 -4.64 -16.07
C SER A 82 3.95 -4.23 -16.42
N GLY A 83 4.26 -2.93 -16.40
CA GLY A 83 5.59 -2.39 -16.70
C GLY A 83 5.54 -0.97 -17.22
N PHE A 84 6.62 -0.54 -17.86
CA PHE A 84 6.72 0.76 -18.50
C PHE A 84 6.25 0.71 -19.97
N SER A 85 5.59 1.77 -20.42
CA SER A 85 5.47 2.08 -21.84
C SER A 85 6.82 2.59 -22.38
N ALA A 86 6.95 2.78 -23.70
CA ALA A 86 8.14 3.39 -24.28
C ALA A 86 8.43 4.79 -23.70
N LYS A 87 7.36 5.57 -23.42
CA LYS A 87 7.43 6.87 -22.76
C LYS A 87 7.94 6.74 -21.32
N GLY A 88 7.44 5.77 -20.59
CA GLY A 88 7.86 5.47 -19.21
C GLY A 88 9.30 4.99 -19.11
N GLU A 89 9.78 4.12 -20.02
CA GLU A 89 11.19 3.70 -20.07
C GLU A 89 12.12 4.91 -20.29
N ALA A 90 11.78 5.81 -21.21
CA ALA A 90 12.57 7.02 -21.48
C ALA A 90 12.63 7.95 -20.23
N LYS A 91 11.51 8.09 -19.51
CA LYS A 91 11.43 8.83 -18.27
C LYS A 91 12.23 8.15 -17.16
N PHE A 92 12.06 6.84 -17.00
CA PHE A 92 12.75 6.05 -15.99
C PHE A 92 14.27 6.02 -16.18
N ALA A 93 14.77 6.12 -17.43
CA ALA A 93 16.19 6.23 -17.71
C ALA A 93 16.82 7.46 -17.02
N LYS A 94 16.06 8.57 -16.92
CA LYS A 94 16.50 9.82 -16.30
C LYS A 94 16.26 9.87 -14.79
N ASN A 95 15.23 9.20 -14.29
CA ASN A 95 14.83 9.23 -12.89
C ASN A 95 14.36 7.87 -12.39
N LYS A 96 15.09 7.27 -11.47
CA LYS A 96 14.82 5.96 -10.88
C LYS A 96 13.74 5.97 -9.77
N LYS A 97 13.10 7.13 -9.55
CA LYS A 97 12.01 7.30 -8.58
C LYS A 97 10.67 7.14 -9.28
N LEU A 98 9.91 6.16 -8.85
CA LEU A 98 8.67 5.74 -9.49
C LEU A 98 7.46 6.24 -8.71
N VAL A 99 6.48 6.81 -9.39
CA VAL A 99 5.17 7.14 -8.82
C VAL A 99 4.11 6.40 -9.63
N LEU A 100 3.41 5.47 -8.99
CA LEU A 100 2.40 4.65 -9.65
C LEU A 100 1.06 5.37 -9.72
N PRO A 101 0.32 5.29 -10.86
CA PRO A 101 -1.01 5.85 -10.99
C PRO A 101 -2.05 4.99 -10.24
N SER A 102 -3.21 5.58 -9.93
CA SER A 102 -4.37 4.86 -9.38
C SER A 102 -5.33 4.34 -10.47
N LYS A 103 -5.17 4.81 -11.70
CA LYS A 103 -5.98 4.46 -12.87
C LYS A 103 -5.11 4.18 -14.08
N ASP A 104 -5.61 3.31 -14.97
CA ASP A 104 -4.99 3.10 -16.28
C ASP A 104 -5.24 4.30 -17.24
N ASP A 105 -4.74 4.19 -18.46
CA ASP A 105 -4.90 5.18 -19.53
C ASP A 105 -6.34 5.33 -20.04
N LYS A 106 -7.22 4.40 -19.70
CA LYS A 106 -8.66 4.40 -20.01
C LYS A 106 -9.53 4.86 -18.84
N GLY A 107 -8.92 5.18 -17.69
CA GLY A 107 -9.61 5.63 -16.48
C GLY A 107 -10.10 4.50 -15.57
N ASN A 108 -9.80 3.22 -15.85
CA ASN A 108 -10.15 2.11 -14.97
C ASN A 108 -9.29 2.15 -13.71
N THR A 109 -9.91 1.93 -12.55
CA THR A 109 -9.18 1.84 -11.28
C THR A 109 -8.30 0.59 -11.27
N LEU A 110 -7.04 0.77 -10.88
CA LEU A 110 -6.07 -0.31 -10.83
C LEU A 110 -6.24 -1.13 -9.55
N VAL A 111 -6.05 -2.44 -9.69
CA VAL A 111 -6.12 -3.40 -8.59
C VAL A 111 -4.76 -3.97 -8.20
N GLY A 112 -3.68 -3.52 -8.82
CA GLY A 112 -2.36 -3.99 -8.42
C GLY A 112 -1.23 -3.67 -9.38
N VAL A 113 -0.08 -4.24 -9.01
CA VAL A 113 1.12 -4.35 -9.84
C VAL A 113 1.27 -5.82 -10.22
N ALA A 114 1.36 -6.10 -11.51
CA ALA A 114 1.44 -7.46 -12.04
C ALA A 114 2.78 -8.14 -11.69
N SER A 115 2.81 -9.46 -11.83
CA SER A 115 4.00 -10.26 -11.55
C SER A 115 5.19 -9.80 -12.40
N ASN A 116 6.33 -9.59 -11.74
CA ASN A 116 7.60 -9.18 -12.34
C ASN A 116 7.59 -7.82 -13.09
N ALA A 117 6.56 -7.00 -12.93
CA ALA A 117 6.37 -5.75 -13.68
C ALA A 117 7.60 -4.82 -13.66
N PHE A 118 8.27 -4.71 -12.53
CA PHE A 118 9.48 -3.90 -12.36
C PHE A 118 10.67 -4.70 -11.82
N GLN A 119 10.68 -6.02 -12.04
CA GLN A 119 11.77 -6.89 -11.59
C GLN A 119 13.11 -6.46 -12.21
N LYS A 120 14.15 -6.29 -11.36
CA LYS A 120 15.54 -5.98 -11.77
C LYS A 120 15.70 -4.73 -12.65
N LYS A 121 14.79 -3.76 -12.51
CA LYS A 121 14.85 -2.49 -13.27
C LYS A 121 15.77 -1.45 -12.66
N GLY A 122 16.20 -1.60 -11.40
CA GLY A 122 17.01 -0.63 -10.69
C GLY A 122 16.21 0.49 -10.04
N VAL A 123 14.93 0.24 -9.70
CA VAL A 123 14.08 1.22 -9.00
C VAL A 123 14.68 1.57 -7.64
N GLU A 124 14.84 2.87 -7.36
CA GLU A 124 15.40 3.38 -6.11
C GLU A 124 14.34 3.76 -5.08
N SER A 125 13.21 4.23 -5.56
CA SER A 125 12.03 4.49 -4.71
C SER A 125 10.74 4.26 -5.48
N VAL A 126 9.67 3.90 -4.76
CA VAL A 126 8.33 3.74 -5.32
C VAL A 126 7.31 4.41 -4.40
N THR A 127 6.43 5.21 -5.00
CA THR A 127 5.23 5.75 -4.36
C THR A 127 4.02 5.02 -4.91
N PHE A 128 3.27 4.39 -4.03
CA PHE A 128 2.04 3.69 -4.37
C PHE A 128 0.84 4.65 -4.31
N PRO A 129 -0.18 4.45 -5.14
CA PRO A 129 -1.41 5.21 -5.04
C PRO A 129 -2.13 4.90 -3.71
N SER A 130 -2.85 5.88 -3.17
CA SER A 130 -3.60 5.75 -1.91
C SER A 130 -5.11 5.62 -2.16
N GLY A 131 -5.85 5.21 -1.13
CA GLY A 131 -7.31 5.22 -1.16
C GLY A 131 -7.98 4.11 -1.98
N MET A 132 -7.24 3.08 -2.37
CA MET A 132 -7.77 1.95 -3.14
C MET A 132 -8.50 0.95 -2.25
N LEU A 133 -9.62 1.40 -1.71
CA LEU A 133 -10.47 0.62 -0.82
C LEU A 133 -11.70 0.13 -1.59
N ALA A 134 -12.02 -1.15 -1.44
CA ALA A 134 -13.26 -1.75 -1.92
C ALA A 134 -14.20 -2.06 -0.77
N SER A 135 -15.50 -2.03 -1.02
CA SER A 135 -16.48 -2.57 -0.10
C SER A 135 -16.43 -4.09 -0.12
N TYR A 136 -16.39 -4.69 1.04
CA TYR A 136 -16.41 -6.13 1.22
C TYR A 136 -17.57 -6.52 2.12
N ASN A 137 -18.38 -7.46 1.68
CA ASN A 137 -19.41 -8.07 2.51
C ASN A 137 -18.80 -9.32 3.15
N ASP A 138 -18.55 -9.24 4.44
CA ASP A 138 -18.07 -10.38 5.21
C ASP A 138 -19.20 -11.43 5.29
N THR A 139 -19.00 -12.58 4.68
CA THR A 139 -19.97 -13.66 4.61
C THR A 139 -20.27 -14.33 5.96
N VAL A 140 -19.37 -14.14 6.93
CA VAL A 140 -19.52 -14.72 8.29
C VAL A 140 -20.26 -13.74 9.21
N THR A 141 -19.88 -12.47 9.19
CA THR A 141 -20.46 -11.45 10.08
C THR A 141 -21.60 -10.66 9.43
N HIS A 142 -21.83 -10.84 8.12
CA HIS A 142 -22.79 -10.08 7.30
C HIS A 142 -22.64 -8.55 7.39
N LYS A 143 -21.43 -8.08 7.73
CA LYS A 143 -21.11 -6.65 7.78
C LYS A 143 -20.38 -6.23 6.52
N ILE A 144 -20.76 -5.07 5.99
CA ILE A 144 -19.99 -4.41 4.93
C ILE A 144 -18.83 -3.68 5.58
N THR A 145 -17.63 -4.09 5.22
CA THR A 145 -16.39 -3.46 5.69
C THR A 145 -15.61 -2.92 4.49
N ARG A 146 -14.77 -1.93 4.74
CA ARG A 146 -13.80 -1.46 3.74
C ARG A 146 -12.50 -2.23 3.89
N ARG A 147 -11.99 -2.78 2.80
CA ARG A 147 -10.70 -3.46 2.75
C ARG A 147 -9.83 -2.89 1.64
N GLY A 148 -8.54 -3.21 1.68
CA GLY A 148 -7.67 -3.00 0.54
C GLY A 148 -8.12 -3.81 -0.67
N ASN A 149 -7.82 -3.29 -1.86
CA ASN A 149 -8.10 -3.97 -3.13
C ASN A 149 -6.88 -3.94 -4.06
N PHE A 150 -5.71 -3.59 -3.54
CA PHE A 150 -4.50 -3.48 -4.33
C PHE A 150 -3.50 -4.57 -3.94
N VAL A 151 -3.08 -5.34 -4.94
CA VAL A 151 -2.15 -6.46 -4.77
C VAL A 151 -0.82 -6.12 -5.42
N ILE A 152 0.27 -6.35 -4.69
CA ILE A 152 1.61 -6.32 -5.24
C ILE A 152 1.99 -7.76 -5.55
N ALA A 153 1.96 -8.11 -6.84
CA ALA A 153 2.08 -9.50 -7.28
C ALA A 153 3.52 -10.03 -7.19
N GLU A 154 3.69 -11.32 -7.51
CA GLU A 154 4.93 -12.07 -7.35
C GLU A 154 6.10 -11.38 -8.06
N GLY A 155 7.20 -11.17 -7.34
CA GLY A 155 8.43 -10.59 -7.89
C GLY A 155 8.31 -9.17 -8.44
N ALA A 156 7.19 -8.47 -8.20
CA ALA A 156 6.88 -7.18 -8.85
C ALA A 156 8.00 -6.15 -8.76
N PHE A 157 8.72 -6.10 -7.65
CA PHE A 157 9.87 -5.22 -7.41
C PHE A 157 11.13 -5.98 -6.98
N GLU A 158 11.20 -7.28 -7.27
CA GLU A 158 12.37 -8.08 -6.91
C GLU A 158 13.65 -7.54 -7.56
N GLY A 159 14.77 -7.57 -6.80
CA GLY A 159 16.10 -7.27 -7.33
C GLY A 159 16.32 -5.81 -7.71
N ASN A 160 15.69 -4.88 -7.01
CA ASN A 160 15.84 -3.44 -7.23
C ASN A 160 16.78 -2.78 -6.20
N ASN A 161 16.78 -1.45 -6.14
CA ASN A 161 17.59 -0.64 -5.23
C ASN A 161 16.75 0.09 -4.18
N LEU A 162 15.54 -0.39 -3.89
CA LEU A 162 14.64 0.24 -2.93
C LEU A 162 15.27 0.29 -1.54
N THR A 163 15.22 1.47 -0.89
CA THR A 163 15.78 1.68 0.45
C THR A 163 14.69 1.74 1.54
N ASN A 164 13.50 2.11 1.17
CA ASN A 164 12.32 2.13 2.06
C ASN A 164 11.09 1.72 1.27
N VAL A 165 10.13 1.11 1.96
CA VAL A 165 8.81 0.78 1.41
C VAL A 165 7.76 1.28 2.39
N ASN A 166 6.91 2.19 1.90
CA ASN A 166 5.74 2.68 2.60
C ASN A 166 4.50 2.27 1.82
N LEU A 167 3.79 1.28 2.36
CA LEU A 167 2.56 0.78 1.76
C LEU A 167 1.37 1.58 2.31
N PRO A 168 0.61 2.30 1.47
CA PRO A 168 -0.54 3.07 1.93
C PRO A 168 -1.76 2.19 2.21
N ASP A 169 -2.75 2.75 2.91
CA ASP A 169 -4.07 2.13 3.01
C ASP A 169 -4.62 1.88 1.60
N GLY A 170 -5.14 0.69 1.38
CA GLY A 170 -5.55 0.16 0.08
C GLY A 170 -4.75 -1.07 -0.37
N VAL A 171 -3.51 -1.22 0.09
CA VAL A 171 -2.75 -2.47 -0.17
C VAL A 171 -3.32 -3.58 0.69
N LEU A 172 -3.74 -4.66 0.03
CA LEU A 172 -4.33 -5.86 0.64
C LEU A 172 -3.29 -6.97 0.84
N ALA A 173 -2.49 -7.22 -0.20
CA ALA A 173 -1.56 -8.34 -0.22
C ALA A 173 -0.23 -7.97 -0.89
N VAL A 174 0.84 -8.58 -0.37
CA VAL A 174 2.17 -8.60 -0.95
C VAL A 174 2.53 -10.06 -1.21
N LEU A 175 2.58 -10.43 -2.48
CA LEU A 175 2.74 -11.82 -2.93
C LEU A 175 4.20 -12.27 -2.93
N PRO A 176 4.51 -13.56 -3.23
CA PRO A 176 5.85 -14.09 -3.06
C PRO A 176 6.93 -13.27 -3.75
N ASN A 177 8.04 -13.06 -3.05
CA ASN A 177 9.24 -12.37 -3.55
C ASN A 177 9.04 -10.92 -4.00
N ALA A 178 7.87 -10.30 -3.76
CA ALA A 178 7.51 -9.00 -4.35
C ALA A 178 8.58 -7.91 -4.15
N PHE A 179 9.25 -7.88 -2.99
CA PHE A 179 10.34 -6.95 -2.66
C PHE A 179 11.64 -7.66 -2.28
N MET A 180 11.78 -8.92 -2.65
CA MET A 180 12.98 -9.71 -2.36
C MET A 180 14.21 -9.08 -3.03
N ASN A 181 15.41 -9.24 -2.42
CA ASN A 181 16.69 -8.79 -2.99
C ASN A 181 16.74 -7.26 -3.26
N ASN A 182 16.35 -6.45 -2.29
CA ASN A 182 16.45 -4.99 -2.32
C ASN A 182 17.44 -4.49 -1.23
N LYS A 183 17.44 -3.19 -0.98
CA LYS A 183 18.24 -2.52 0.06
C LYS A 183 17.37 -1.91 1.15
N ILE A 184 16.16 -2.44 1.36
CA ILE A 184 15.14 -1.87 2.22
C ILE A 184 15.61 -1.90 3.68
N LYS A 185 15.54 -0.76 4.37
CA LYS A 185 15.88 -0.58 5.78
C LYS A 185 14.65 -0.48 6.67
N THR A 186 13.57 0.08 6.14
CA THR A 186 12.32 0.29 6.86
C THR A 186 11.13 -0.08 5.98
N VAL A 187 10.18 -0.79 6.57
CA VAL A 187 8.88 -1.11 5.96
C VAL A 187 7.80 -0.51 6.84
N THR A 188 6.83 0.18 6.22
CA THR A 188 5.60 0.60 6.89
C THR A 188 4.43 -0.13 6.24
N LEU A 189 3.67 -0.84 7.07
CA LEU A 189 2.52 -1.64 6.67
C LEU A 189 1.21 -0.88 6.97
N PRO A 190 0.22 -0.90 6.06
CA PRO A 190 -1.05 -0.25 6.26
C PRO A 190 -2.01 -1.12 7.08
N ARG A 191 -3.11 -0.52 7.57
CA ARG A 191 -4.18 -1.25 8.28
C ARG A 191 -4.94 -2.23 7.39
N THR A 192 -4.86 -2.06 6.09
CA THR A 192 -5.57 -2.86 5.09
C THR A 192 -4.81 -4.11 4.68
N VAL A 193 -3.51 -4.20 5.00
CA VAL A 193 -2.71 -5.38 4.64
C VAL A 193 -3.21 -6.59 5.44
N TRP A 194 -3.53 -7.62 4.68
CA TRP A 194 -3.98 -8.88 5.24
C TRP A 194 -2.96 -10.00 5.00
N TRP A 195 -2.22 -9.92 3.89
CA TRP A 195 -1.38 -11.00 3.41
C TRP A 195 0.04 -10.54 3.10
N LEU A 196 1.00 -11.15 3.76
CA LEU A 196 2.42 -11.09 3.41
C LEU A 196 2.90 -12.49 3.08
N GLU A 197 3.15 -12.75 1.83
CA GLU A 197 3.51 -14.07 1.32
C GLU A 197 4.99 -14.41 1.49
N THR A 198 5.29 -15.67 1.14
CA THR A 198 6.61 -16.27 1.26
C THR A 198 7.69 -15.39 0.65
N GLN A 199 8.71 -15.06 1.45
CA GLN A 199 9.88 -14.28 1.06
C GLN A 199 9.58 -12.86 0.53
N ALA A 200 8.38 -12.30 0.76
CA ALA A 200 7.96 -11.02 0.22
C ALA A 200 8.99 -9.89 0.43
N PHE A 201 9.68 -9.86 1.58
CA PHE A 201 10.73 -8.90 1.93
C PHE A 201 12.07 -9.56 2.27
N SER A 202 12.29 -10.79 1.84
CA SER A 202 13.54 -11.52 2.13
C SER A 202 14.75 -10.87 1.46
N ASN A 203 15.95 -11.12 2.02
CA ASN A 203 17.22 -10.60 1.49
C ASN A 203 17.25 -9.08 1.35
N ASN A 204 16.93 -8.38 2.44
CA ASN A 204 16.99 -6.93 2.54
C ASN A 204 17.91 -6.49 3.71
N GLN A 205 17.80 -5.25 4.11
CA GLN A 205 18.53 -4.69 5.25
C GLN A 205 17.58 -4.19 6.34
N ILE A 206 16.37 -4.75 6.41
CA ILE A 206 15.30 -4.26 7.27
C ILE A 206 15.72 -4.40 8.73
N SER A 207 15.76 -3.28 9.42
CA SER A 207 15.99 -3.19 10.86
C SER A 207 14.72 -2.74 11.61
N LYS A 208 13.75 -2.19 10.90
CA LYS A 208 12.50 -1.67 11.46
C LYS A 208 11.31 -1.99 10.55
N VAL A 209 10.28 -2.57 11.16
CA VAL A 209 8.96 -2.74 10.56
C VAL A 209 7.97 -1.94 11.40
N ASN A 210 7.27 -1.01 10.77
CA ASN A 210 6.20 -0.25 11.40
C ASN A 210 4.88 -0.99 11.11
N PHE A 211 4.35 -1.65 12.13
CA PHE A 211 3.03 -2.26 12.09
C PHE A 211 1.96 -1.22 12.42
N PRO A 212 0.77 -1.29 11.82
CA PRO A 212 -0.34 -0.44 12.22
C PRO A 212 -0.80 -0.83 13.63
N LEU A 213 -1.26 0.17 14.43
CA LEU A 213 -1.77 -0.07 15.78
C LEU A 213 -3.03 -0.96 15.78
N THR A 214 -3.79 -0.91 14.71
CA THR A 214 -4.98 -1.74 14.49
C THR A 214 -5.01 -2.19 13.04
N THR A 215 -5.40 -3.44 12.80
CA THR A 215 -5.67 -3.97 11.46
C THR A 215 -7.17 -4.19 11.29
N TYR A 216 -7.67 -4.03 10.07
CA TYR A 216 -9.06 -4.40 9.78
C TYR A 216 -9.27 -5.90 9.82
N PHE A 217 -8.21 -6.67 9.57
CA PHE A 217 -8.18 -8.13 9.55
C PHE A 217 -6.93 -8.62 10.27
N GLN A 218 -6.93 -9.88 10.64
CA GLN A 218 -5.71 -10.51 11.18
C GLN A 218 -4.67 -10.57 10.06
N LEU A 219 -3.50 -9.98 10.31
CA LEU A 219 -2.37 -10.04 9.38
C LEU A 219 -1.83 -11.47 9.33
N GLU A 220 -1.81 -12.06 8.16
CA GLU A 220 -1.21 -13.37 7.91
C GLU A 220 0.16 -13.21 7.26
N MET A 221 1.17 -13.83 7.86
CA MET A 221 2.54 -13.84 7.36
C MET A 221 2.96 -15.27 7.06
N HIS A 222 3.36 -15.49 5.83
CA HIS A 222 3.82 -16.80 5.38
C HIS A 222 5.34 -16.97 5.53
N GLY A 223 5.83 -18.19 5.35
CA GLY A 223 7.20 -18.56 5.68
C GLY A 223 8.27 -17.66 5.06
N MET A 224 9.28 -17.31 5.86
CA MET A 224 10.44 -16.54 5.44
C MET A 224 10.15 -15.10 4.92
N THR A 225 8.96 -14.54 5.19
CA THR A 225 8.56 -13.18 4.73
C THR A 225 9.67 -12.15 4.91
N PHE A 226 10.34 -12.13 6.05
CA PHE A 226 11.43 -11.21 6.38
C PHE A 226 12.79 -11.91 6.57
N ALA A 227 13.01 -13.10 6.01
CA ALA A 227 14.26 -13.82 6.16
C ALA A 227 15.46 -13.00 5.63
N ASN A 228 16.66 -13.25 6.21
CA ASN A 228 17.90 -12.58 5.84
C ASN A 228 17.81 -11.04 5.90
N ASN A 229 17.28 -10.53 7.00
CA ASN A 229 17.21 -9.11 7.34
C ASN A 229 18.00 -8.79 8.63
N LYS A 230 17.92 -7.56 9.10
CA LYS A 230 18.64 -7.06 10.29
C LYS A 230 17.71 -6.77 11.47
N ILE A 231 16.50 -7.35 11.50
CA ILE A 231 15.50 -7.12 12.54
C ILE A 231 16.03 -7.69 13.85
N LYS A 232 16.13 -6.83 14.88
CA LYS A 232 16.60 -7.23 16.23
C LYS A 232 15.45 -7.35 17.23
N SER A 233 14.37 -6.62 16.99
CA SER A 233 13.14 -6.64 17.81
C SER A 233 11.98 -6.14 16.95
N VAL A 234 10.79 -6.58 17.30
CA VAL A 234 9.53 -6.16 16.69
C VAL A 234 8.72 -5.42 17.73
#